data_cf9e3f79a24fd0c183580678f01713d3
#
_entry.id   cf9e3f79a24fd0c183580678f01713d3
#
_cell.length_a   1.000
_cell.length_b   1.000
_cell.length_c   1.000
_cell.angle_alpha   90.00
_cell.angle_beta   90.00
_cell.angle_gamma   90.00
#
_symmetry.space_group_name_H-M   'P 1'
#
loop_
_entity.id
_entity.type
_entity.pdbx_description
1 polymer ?
#
loop_
_entity_poly.entity_id
_entity_poly.type
_entity_poly.pdbx_seq_one_letter_code
_entity_poly.pdbx_strand_id
1 'polypeptide(L)'
;FSSMVTWVLVQTGLLKRVAIWFVTRPFTKKNPWIFIGLLFLAPLVICSFMSPVPTFIVFVPIVEQIFEELGYKKGDKFPQVIMLGILFFSSLSTITTPIAHTVPILAMSLYEKDMGQPIDFVSYTIFGVVSAIVIFVIAFVLCKFVFRLETERLQKLDTEILSQGITKMGREETYSLAVFAVVVFLWMIPGLIKGVLPGVASFISSLGTPTPAMIGVVALCLIHVDGKPLMNFNMAISKVPWTAVMMVAATGILGGALTNEEVGLTKVVVDALSPLIGN
;
A
#
# COMPACT_ATOMS: atom_id res chain seq x y z
N PHE A 1 3.58 -13.51 2.77
CA PHE A 1 3.60 -13.79 1.33
C PHE A 1 3.45 -12.51 0.51
N SER A 2 2.47 -11.65 0.78
CA SER A 2 2.30 -10.36 0.06
C SER A 2 3.58 -9.54 0.05
N SER A 3 4.27 -9.42 1.20
CA SER A 3 5.56 -8.71 1.30
C SER A 3 6.65 -9.31 0.41
N MET A 4 6.64 -10.61 0.18
CA MET A 4 7.61 -11.27 -0.71
C MET A 4 7.31 -10.94 -2.18
N VAL A 5 6.04 -10.97 -2.59
CA VAL A 5 5.63 -10.59 -3.95
C VAL A 5 5.99 -9.12 -4.22
N THR A 6 5.66 -8.22 -3.28
CA THR A 6 5.96 -6.78 -3.44
C THR A 6 7.46 -6.48 -3.41
N TRP A 7 8.26 -7.25 -2.67
CA TRP A 7 9.71 -7.14 -2.70
C TRP A 7 10.30 -7.38 -4.09
N VAL A 8 9.77 -8.35 -4.84
CA VAL A 8 10.20 -8.60 -6.23
C VAL A 8 9.91 -7.40 -7.13
N LEU A 9 8.77 -6.71 -6.96
CA LEU A 9 8.44 -5.50 -7.73
C LEU A 9 9.43 -4.35 -7.46
N VAL A 10 9.94 -4.27 -6.22
CA VAL A 10 11.00 -3.30 -5.88
C VAL A 10 12.33 -3.71 -6.51
N GLN A 11 12.70 -5.00 -6.37
CA GLN A 11 13.98 -5.53 -6.85
C GLN A 11 14.12 -5.45 -8.38
N THR A 12 13.05 -5.73 -9.12
CA THR A 12 13.04 -5.63 -10.59
C THR A 12 13.03 -4.19 -11.10
N GLY A 13 12.85 -3.19 -10.23
CA GLY A 13 12.78 -1.77 -10.60
C GLY A 13 11.39 -1.33 -11.10
N LEU A 14 10.43 -2.24 -11.16
CA LEU A 14 9.07 -1.94 -11.63
C LEU A 14 8.43 -0.81 -10.81
N LEU A 15 8.62 -0.81 -9.49
CA LEU A 15 8.08 0.21 -8.60
C LEU A 15 8.61 1.62 -8.95
N LYS A 16 9.92 1.74 -9.19
CA LYS A 16 10.54 3.00 -9.60
C LYS A 16 9.98 3.46 -10.95
N ARG A 17 9.82 2.55 -11.90
CA ARG A 17 9.23 2.83 -13.21
C ARG A 17 7.80 3.37 -13.09
N VAL A 18 6.96 2.73 -12.29
CA VAL A 18 5.57 3.18 -12.06
C VAL A 18 5.56 4.56 -11.39
N ALA A 19 6.39 4.79 -10.37
CA ALA A 19 6.49 6.09 -9.71
C ALA A 19 6.86 7.22 -10.70
N ILE A 20 7.90 7.00 -11.51
CA ILE A 20 8.33 7.99 -12.51
C ILE A 20 7.27 8.16 -13.61
N TRP A 21 6.61 7.10 -14.02
CA TRP A 21 5.50 7.16 -14.98
C TRP A 21 4.40 8.13 -14.53
N PHE A 22 4.03 8.15 -13.25
CA PHE A 22 3.04 9.08 -12.71
C PHE A 22 3.48 10.55 -12.87
N VAL A 23 4.74 10.86 -12.55
CA VAL A 23 5.23 12.24 -12.49
C VAL A 23 5.69 12.80 -13.85
N THR A 24 5.93 11.94 -14.85
CA THR A 24 6.42 12.36 -16.17
C THR A 24 5.33 12.49 -17.24
N ARG A 25 4.05 12.51 -16.85
CA ARG A 25 2.94 12.68 -17.81
C ARG A 25 2.97 14.04 -18.50
N PRO A 26 2.61 14.13 -19.80
CA PRO A 26 2.66 15.40 -20.55
C PRO A 26 1.85 16.53 -19.93
N PHE A 27 0.76 16.22 -19.24
CA PHE A 27 -0.10 17.21 -18.58
C PHE A 27 0.49 17.76 -17.27
N THR A 28 1.51 17.12 -16.71
CA THR A 28 2.23 17.66 -15.55
C THR A 28 3.02 18.92 -15.88
N LYS A 29 3.52 19.02 -17.11
CA LYS A 29 4.26 20.20 -17.60
C LYS A 29 3.38 21.48 -17.68
N LYS A 30 2.04 21.31 -17.81
CA LYS A 30 1.11 22.45 -18.00
C LYS A 30 0.66 23.10 -16.69
N ASN A 31 0.61 22.35 -15.60
CA ASN A 31 0.09 22.85 -14.32
C ASN A 31 0.86 22.24 -13.14
N PRO A 32 1.57 23.04 -12.35
CA PRO A 32 2.33 22.57 -11.19
C PRO A 32 1.47 21.82 -10.16
N TRP A 33 0.21 22.19 -10.01
CA TRP A 33 -0.70 21.52 -9.07
C TRP A 33 -1.11 20.13 -9.55
N ILE A 34 -1.18 19.90 -10.87
CA ILE A 34 -1.38 18.56 -11.41
C ILE A 34 -0.16 17.68 -11.13
N PHE A 35 1.05 18.26 -11.26
CA PHE A 35 2.29 17.56 -10.92
C PHE A 35 2.30 17.14 -9.44
N ILE A 36 2.02 18.06 -8.50
CA ILE A 36 1.95 17.78 -7.06
C ILE A 36 0.86 16.74 -6.78
N GLY A 37 -0.31 16.88 -7.40
CA GLY A 37 -1.40 15.92 -7.24
C GLY A 37 -1.02 14.51 -7.67
N LEU A 38 -0.34 14.35 -8.80
CA LEU A 38 0.13 13.05 -9.28
C LEU A 38 1.30 12.52 -8.45
N LEU A 39 2.18 13.41 -7.97
CA LEU A 39 3.25 13.04 -7.05
C LEU A 39 2.71 12.45 -5.73
N PHE A 40 1.57 12.94 -5.24
CA PHE A 40 0.89 12.41 -4.07
C PHE A 40 -0.01 11.21 -4.38
N LEU A 41 -0.63 11.19 -5.56
CA LEU A 41 -1.49 10.08 -5.98
C LEU A 41 -0.67 8.81 -6.24
N ALA A 42 0.55 8.95 -6.76
CA ALA A 42 1.40 7.80 -7.07
C ALA A 42 1.68 6.91 -5.84
N PRO A 43 2.20 7.42 -4.70
CA PRO A 43 2.38 6.60 -3.50
C PRO A 43 1.05 6.08 -2.94
N LEU A 44 -0.04 6.85 -3.01
CA LEU A 44 -1.36 6.39 -2.59
C LEU A 44 -1.79 5.14 -3.37
N VAL A 45 -1.73 5.18 -4.70
CA VAL A 45 -2.11 4.04 -5.56
C VAL A 45 -1.17 2.85 -5.39
N ILE A 46 0.12 3.09 -5.38
CA ILE A 46 1.12 2.02 -5.26
C ILE A 46 0.99 1.33 -3.90
N CYS A 47 0.93 2.09 -2.81
CA CYS A 47 0.83 1.53 -1.46
C CYS A 47 -0.54 0.91 -1.17
N SER A 48 -1.55 1.12 -2.00
CA SER A 48 -2.83 0.40 -1.87
C SER A 48 -2.68 -1.12 -2.02
N PHE A 49 -1.59 -1.56 -2.62
CA PHE A 49 -1.32 -2.99 -2.87
C PHE A 49 -0.04 -3.49 -2.21
N MET A 50 0.72 -2.60 -1.57
CA MET A 50 1.98 -2.97 -0.92
C MET A 50 2.25 -2.11 0.32
N SER A 51 3.18 -2.57 1.15
CA SER A 51 3.61 -1.81 2.33
C SER A 51 4.11 -0.40 1.97
N PRO A 52 3.77 0.64 2.74
CA PRO A 52 4.22 2.02 2.50
C PRO A 52 5.73 2.21 2.61
N VAL A 53 6.42 1.44 3.44
CA VAL A 53 7.86 1.63 3.69
C VAL A 53 8.72 1.46 2.44
N PRO A 54 8.64 0.35 1.66
CA PRO A 54 9.42 0.20 0.43
C PRO A 54 9.11 1.28 -0.59
N THR A 55 7.85 1.69 -0.69
CA THR A 55 7.41 2.74 -1.61
C THR A 55 8.02 4.07 -1.23
N PHE A 56 7.98 4.45 0.04
CA PHE A 56 8.59 5.68 0.52
C PHE A 56 10.09 5.73 0.20
N ILE A 57 10.83 4.63 0.44
CA ILE A 57 12.26 4.52 0.12
C ILE A 57 12.53 4.76 -1.37
N VAL A 58 11.63 4.32 -2.27
CA VAL A 58 11.77 4.56 -3.71
C VAL A 58 11.45 6.01 -4.09
N PHE A 59 10.46 6.63 -3.43
CA PHE A 59 10.06 8.01 -3.73
C PHE A 59 11.06 9.06 -3.23
N VAL A 60 11.73 8.82 -2.10
CA VAL A 60 12.70 9.78 -1.53
C VAL A 60 13.75 10.22 -2.55
N PRO A 61 14.53 9.33 -3.19
CA PRO A 61 15.55 9.78 -4.16
C PRO A 61 14.94 10.46 -5.40
N ILE A 62 13.70 10.12 -5.80
CA ILE A 62 13.02 10.78 -6.92
C ILE A 62 12.71 12.24 -6.58
N VAL A 63 12.17 12.48 -5.39
CA VAL A 63 11.86 13.86 -4.99
C VAL A 63 13.09 14.65 -4.60
N GLU A 64 14.13 14.04 -4.04
CA GLU A 64 15.42 14.70 -3.80
C GLU A 64 16.03 15.17 -5.11
N GLN A 65 16.01 14.36 -6.16
CA GLN A 65 16.46 14.77 -7.49
C GLN A 65 15.65 15.96 -8.04
N ILE A 66 14.32 16.00 -7.81
CA ILE A 66 13.47 17.14 -8.17
C ILE A 66 13.89 18.40 -7.38
N PHE A 67 14.18 18.26 -6.09
CA PHE A 67 14.57 19.40 -5.26
C PHE A 67 15.94 19.97 -5.68
N GLU A 68 16.89 19.11 -5.98
CA GLU A 68 18.22 19.49 -6.48
C GLU A 68 18.12 20.25 -7.82
N GLU A 69 17.35 19.72 -8.78
CA GLU A 69 17.13 20.33 -10.10
C GLU A 69 16.48 21.73 -9.98
N LEU A 70 15.56 21.88 -9.03
CA LEU A 70 14.86 23.14 -8.79
C LEU A 70 15.63 24.11 -7.87
N GLY A 71 16.82 23.70 -7.38
CA GLY A 71 17.68 24.49 -6.51
C GLY A 71 17.09 24.74 -5.13
N TYR A 72 16.28 23.82 -4.62
CA TYR A 72 15.80 23.86 -3.23
C TYR A 72 16.89 23.43 -2.26
N LYS A 73 16.85 24.04 -1.05
CA LYS A 73 17.78 23.72 0.04
C LYS A 73 17.08 22.98 1.18
N LYS A 74 17.87 22.29 1.99
CA LYS A 74 17.39 21.72 3.25
C LYS A 74 16.79 22.84 4.11
N GLY A 75 15.56 22.63 4.58
CA GLY A 75 14.85 23.62 5.39
C GLY A 75 13.83 24.48 4.61
N ASP A 76 13.85 24.45 3.28
CA ASP A 76 12.84 25.13 2.47
C ASP A 76 11.47 24.49 2.69
N LYS A 77 10.42 25.32 2.68
CA LYS A 77 9.05 24.91 2.96
C LYS A 77 8.52 23.88 1.94
N PHE A 78 8.86 24.09 0.66
CA PHE A 78 8.38 23.22 -0.42
C PHE A 78 8.85 21.75 -0.24
N PRO A 79 10.17 21.44 -0.10
CA PRO A 79 10.64 20.10 0.18
C PRO A 79 10.01 19.46 1.42
N GLN A 80 9.86 20.23 2.50
CA GLN A 80 9.26 19.71 3.74
C GLN A 80 7.82 19.26 3.53
N VAL A 81 6.99 20.09 2.89
CA VAL A 81 5.58 19.74 2.65
C VAL A 81 5.44 18.61 1.65
N ILE A 82 6.27 18.55 0.60
CA ILE A 82 6.25 17.43 -0.36
C ILE A 82 6.64 16.12 0.31
N MET A 83 7.71 16.08 1.11
CA MET A 83 8.13 14.86 1.82
C MET A 83 7.07 14.40 2.83
N LEU A 84 6.50 15.32 3.60
CA LEU A 84 5.40 15.01 4.52
C LEU A 84 4.16 14.53 3.76
N GLY A 85 3.85 15.11 2.61
CA GLY A 85 2.75 14.68 1.75
C GLY A 85 2.94 13.25 1.25
N ILE A 86 4.13 12.91 0.74
CA ILE A 86 4.43 11.54 0.30
C ILE A 86 4.29 10.55 1.44
N LEU A 87 4.82 10.87 2.62
CA LEU A 87 4.67 10.04 3.82
C LEU A 87 3.19 9.87 4.20
N PHE A 88 2.44 10.96 4.22
CA PHE A 88 1.02 10.96 4.56
C PHE A 88 0.21 10.11 3.57
N PHE A 89 0.37 10.32 2.26
CA PHE A 89 -0.40 9.60 1.24
C PHE A 89 0.03 8.12 1.12
N SER A 90 1.30 7.81 1.37
CA SER A 90 1.75 6.42 1.52
C SER A 90 1.09 5.74 2.73
N SER A 91 0.94 6.44 3.84
CA SER A 91 0.27 5.92 5.04
C SER A 91 -1.25 5.84 4.84
N LEU A 92 -1.86 6.84 4.19
CA LEU A 92 -3.29 6.85 3.90
C LEU A 92 -3.71 5.64 3.05
N SER A 93 -2.85 5.19 2.16
CA SER A 93 -3.13 4.02 1.31
C SER A 93 -3.43 2.74 2.08
N THR A 94 -2.99 2.64 3.35
CA THR A 94 -3.21 1.44 4.18
C THR A 94 -4.69 1.14 4.44
N ILE A 95 -5.58 2.12 4.26
CA ILE A 95 -7.03 1.93 4.39
C ILE A 95 -7.70 1.53 3.08
N THR A 96 -7.03 1.63 1.92
CA THR A 96 -7.66 1.46 0.61
C THR A 96 -7.98 0.01 0.30
N THR A 97 -7.05 -0.89 0.59
CA THR A 97 -7.24 -2.34 0.40
C THR A 97 -6.81 -3.13 1.62
N PRO A 98 -7.38 -4.31 1.87
CA PRO A 98 -7.00 -5.13 3.01
C PRO A 98 -5.53 -5.59 2.97
N ILE A 99 -4.96 -5.70 1.77
CA ILE A 99 -3.60 -6.23 1.56
C ILE A 99 -2.49 -5.18 1.70
N ALA A 100 -2.86 -3.91 1.72
CA ALA A 100 -1.90 -2.81 1.88
C ALA A 100 -1.16 -2.87 3.22
N HIS A 101 -1.84 -3.36 4.27
CA HIS A 101 -1.27 -3.45 5.61
C HIS A 101 -1.83 -4.64 6.40
N THR A 102 -1.11 -5.08 7.43
CA THR A 102 -1.51 -6.21 8.28
C THR A 102 -2.69 -5.90 9.19
N VAL A 103 -2.85 -4.64 9.61
CA VAL A 103 -3.91 -4.22 10.54
C VAL A 103 -5.32 -4.39 9.97
N PRO A 104 -5.62 -3.99 8.73
CA PRO A 104 -6.93 -4.28 8.12
C PRO A 104 -7.27 -5.77 8.08
N ILE A 105 -6.31 -6.62 7.71
CA ILE A 105 -6.53 -8.07 7.68
C ILE A 105 -6.86 -8.60 9.08
N LEU A 106 -6.14 -8.14 10.10
CA LEU A 106 -6.40 -8.52 11.50
C LEU A 106 -7.80 -8.06 11.92
N ALA A 107 -8.17 -6.82 11.65
CA ALA A 107 -9.50 -6.29 11.99
C ALA A 107 -10.63 -7.07 11.31
N MET A 108 -10.46 -7.43 10.03
CA MET A 108 -11.43 -8.26 9.30
C MET A 108 -11.54 -9.65 9.91
N SER A 109 -10.42 -10.27 10.30
CA SER A 109 -10.41 -11.60 10.93
C SER A 109 -11.09 -11.59 12.32
N LEU A 110 -10.88 -10.53 13.10
CA LEU A 110 -11.56 -10.36 14.39
C LEU A 110 -13.08 -10.16 14.20
N TYR A 111 -13.46 -9.32 13.23
CA TYR A 111 -14.86 -9.10 12.89
C TYR A 111 -15.55 -10.40 12.46
N GLU A 112 -14.92 -11.18 11.59
CA GLU A 112 -15.45 -12.49 11.15
C GLU A 112 -15.62 -13.44 12.33
N LYS A 113 -14.65 -13.48 13.24
CA LYS A 113 -14.73 -14.33 14.45
C LYS A 113 -15.91 -13.93 15.35
N ASP A 114 -16.13 -12.63 15.54
CA ASP A 114 -17.14 -12.14 16.48
C ASP A 114 -18.56 -12.13 15.87
N MET A 115 -18.68 -11.75 14.59
CA MET A 115 -19.97 -11.61 13.90
C MET A 115 -20.37 -12.84 13.07
N GLY A 116 -19.47 -13.81 12.87
CA GLY A 116 -19.72 -15.00 12.08
C GLY A 116 -19.88 -14.75 10.57
N GLN A 117 -19.58 -13.53 10.10
CA GLN A 117 -19.69 -13.13 8.69
C GLN A 117 -18.40 -12.44 8.24
N PRO A 118 -17.74 -12.91 7.16
CA PRO A 118 -16.54 -12.26 6.64
C PRO A 118 -16.88 -10.95 5.90
N ILE A 119 -16.02 -9.97 6.04
CA ILE A 119 -16.01 -8.79 5.17
C ILE A 119 -15.28 -9.20 3.88
N ASP A 120 -15.95 -9.13 2.74
CA ASP A 120 -15.31 -9.45 1.46
C ASP A 120 -14.34 -8.35 1.01
N PHE A 121 -13.33 -8.75 0.24
CA PHE A 121 -12.25 -7.88 -0.23
C PHE A 121 -12.77 -6.68 -1.03
N VAL A 122 -13.76 -6.89 -1.89
CA VAL A 122 -14.28 -5.84 -2.78
C VAL A 122 -15.05 -4.79 -1.99
N SER A 123 -15.92 -5.21 -1.06
CA SER A 123 -16.68 -4.30 -0.20
C SER A 123 -15.76 -3.44 0.66
N TYR A 124 -14.72 -4.05 1.27
CA TYR A 124 -13.71 -3.30 2.00
C TYR A 124 -12.99 -2.29 1.10
N THR A 125 -12.55 -2.73 -0.08
CA THR A 125 -11.80 -1.89 -1.02
C THR A 125 -12.64 -0.71 -1.52
N ILE A 126 -13.91 -0.91 -1.83
CA ILE A 126 -14.82 0.19 -2.24
C ILE A 126 -14.90 1.24 -1.14
N PHE A 127 -15.16 0.82 0.10
CA PHE A 127 -15.22 1.74 1.24
C PHE A 127 -13.87 2.46 1.46
N GLY A 128 -12.76 1.72 1.41
CA GLY A 128 -11.42 2.25 1.61
C GLY A 128 -11.02 3.26 0.52
N VAL A 129 -11.29 2.95 -0.74
CA VAL A 129 -11.00 3.85 -1.87
C VAL A 129 -11.82 5.13 -1.79
N VAL A 130 -13.13 5.05 -1.52
CA VAL A 130 -13.98 6.23 -1.36
C VAL A 130 -13.46 7.12 -0.22
N SER A 131 -13.15 6.52 0.93
CA SER A 131 -12.59 7.24 2.07
C SER A 131 -11.24 7.89 1.74
N ALA A 132 -10.36 7.16 1.05
CA ALA A 132 -9.06 7.68 0.63
C ALA A 132 -9.18 8.84 -0.36
N ILE A 133 -10.13 8.79 -1.31
CA ILE A 133 -10.38 9.90 -2.24
C ILE A 133 -10.84 11.15 -1.48
N VAL A 134 -11.77 11.03 -0.54
CA VAL A 134 -12.25 12.16 0.26
C VAL A 134 -11.09 12.79 1.05
N ILE A 135 -10.31 11.98 1.75
CA ILE A 135 -9.17 12.46 2.52
C ILE A 135 -8.08 13.04 1.61
N PHE A 136 -7.84 12.43 0.44
CA PHE A 136 -6.91 12.95 -0.57
C PHE A 136 -7.30 14.36 -1.00
N VAL A 137 -8.56 14.58 -1.35
CA VAL A 137 -9.06 15.89 -1.77
C VAL A 137 -8.90 16.92 -0.66
N ILE A 138 -9.29 16.57 0.57
CA ILE A 138 -9.14 17.46 1.73
C ILE A 138 -7.67 17.82 1.95
N ALA A 139 -6.77 16.84 2.00
CA ALA A 139 -5.35 17.07 2.22
C ALA A 139 -4.70 17.86 1.08
N PHE A 140 -5.10 17.61 -0.17
CA PHE A 140 -4.63 18.34 -1.33
C PHE A 140 -5.08 19.82 -1.30
N VAL A 141 -6.35 20.05 -0.92
CA VAL A 141 -6.89 21.41 -0.73
C VAL A 141 -6.13 22.14 0.39
N LEU A 142 -5.84 21.45 1.50
CA LEU A 142 -5.01 22.01 2.58
C LEU A 142 -3.61 22.38 2.08
N CYS A 143 -2.96 21.50 1.30
CA CYS A 143 -1.66 21.79 0.69
C CYS A 143 -1.70 23.05 -0.19
N LYS A 144 -2.77 23.23 -0.94
CA LYS A 144 -2.92 24.36 -1.86
C LYS A 144 -3.23 25.67 -1.14
N PHE A 145 -4.19 25.70 -0.23
CA PHE A 145 -4.74 26.93 0.35
C PHE A 145 -4.14 27.30 1.70
N VAL A 146 -3.79 26.31 2.53
CA VAL A 146 -3.23 26.54 3.87
C VAL A 146 -1.71 26.62 3.81
N PHE A 147 -1.06 25.61 3.22
CA PHE A 147 0.41 25.61 3.12
C PHE A 147 0.93 26.57 2.05
N ARG A 148 0.12 26.93 1.04
CA ARG A 148 0.45 27.91 0.00
C ARG A 148 1.84 27.68 -0.59
N LEU A 149 2.03 26.48 -1.18
CA LEU A 149 3.29 26.09 -1.76
C LEU A 149 3.68 26.99 -2.93
N GLU A 150 4.94 27.43 -2.96
CA GLU A 150 5.51 28.13 -4.09
C GLU A 150 5.73 27.16 -5.24
N THR A 151 4.93 27.27 -6.28
CA THR A 151 4.96 26.37 -7.43
C THR A 151 5.65 26.94 -8.66
N GLU A 152 6.14 28.18 -8.61
CA GLU A 152 6.75 28.87 -9.75
C GLU A 152 7.98 28.12 -10.29
N ARG A 153 8.82 27.58 -9.39
CA ARG A 153 10.00 26.81 -9.78
C ARG A 153 9.66 25.53 -10.51
N LEU A 154 8.52 24.88 -10.20
CA LEU A 154 8.08 23.66 -10.85
C LEU A 154 7.82 23.81 -12.36
N GLN A 155 7.51 25.02 -12.83
CA GLN A 155 7.33 25.30 -14.25
C GLN A 155 8.63 25.13 -15.05
N LYS A 156 9.79 25.20 -14.37
CA LYS A 156 11.12 25.04 -14.96
C LYS A 156 11.63 23.60 -14.92
N LEU A 157 10.88 22.69 -14.27
CA LEU A 157 11.29 21.31 -14.11
C LEU A 157 11.30 20.58 -15.45
N ASP A 158 12.45 20.09 -15.86
CA ASP A 158 12.54 19.14 -16.95
C ASP A 158 12.26 17.72 -16.44
N THR A 159 11.01 17.28 -16.64
CA THR A 159 10.60 15.94 -16.23
C THR A 159 11.30 14.81 -17.02
N GLU A 160 12.02 15.13 -18.10
CA GLU A 160 12.77 14.13 -18.88
C GLU A 160 14.01 13.66 -18.12
N ILE A 161 14.56 14.50 -17.25
CA ILE A 161 15.68 14.15 -16.35
C ILE A 161 15.29 13.00 -15.42
N LEU A 162 14.05 12.98 -14.93
CA LEU A 162 13.55 11.91 -14.05
C LEU A 162 13.45 10.56 -14.77
N SER A 163 13.29 10.57 -16.08
CA SER A 163 13.21 9.36 -16.90
C SER A 163 14.58 8.87 -17.38
N GLN A 164 15.64 9.65 -17.14
CA GLN A 164 17.01 9.25 -17.50
C GLN A 164 17.39 7.96 -16.74
N GLY A 165 17.88 6.98 -17.48
CA GLY A 165 18.23 5.66 -16.92
C GLY A 165 17.07 4.66 -16.84
N ILE A 166 15.83 5.03 -17.22
CA ILE A 166 14.75 4.06 -17.40
C ILE A 166 14.81 3.53 -18.84
N THR A 167 15.36 2.33 -18.97
CA THR A 167 15.37 1.58 -20.23
C THR A 167 13.97 1.03 -20.58
N LYS A 168 13.83 0.36 -21.72
CA LYS A 168 12.61 -0.39 -22.04
C LYS A 168 12.34 -1.43 -20.96
N MET A 169 11.06 -1.71 -20.71
CA MET A 169 10.60 -2.69 -19.72
C MET A 169 11.25 -4.05 -20.00
N GLY A 170 11.96 -4.56 -19.00
CA GLY A 170 12.66 -5.84 -19.08
C GLY A 170 11.72 -7.04 -18.92
N ARG A 171 12.23 -8.25 -19.22
CA ARG A 171 11.47 -9.49 -19.01
C ARG A 171 11.14 -9.72 -17.53
N GLU A 172 12.07 -9.43 -16.64
CA GLU A 172 11.86 -9.56 -15.19
C GLU A 172 10.73 -8.65 -14.69
N GLU A 173 10.72 -7.39 -15.12
CA GLU A 173 9.65 -6.44 -14.80
C GLU A 173 8.29 -6.90 -15.35
N THR A 174 8.26 -7.41 -16.58
CA THR A 174 7.03 -7.86 -17.23
C THR A 174 6.43 -9.08 -16.52
N TYR A 175 7.26 -10.08 -16.21
CA TYR A 175 6.76 -11.27 -15.52
C TYR A 175 6.36 -10.97 -14.07
N SER A 176 7.11 -10.13 -13.34
CA SER A 176 6.72 -9.73 -11.98
C SER A 176 5.41 -8.93 -11.97
N LEU A 177 5.20 -8.04 -12.94
CA LEU A 177 3.92 -7.34 -13.10
C LEU A 177 2.78 -8.30 -13.43
N ALA A 178 2.99 -9.24 -14.34
CA ALA A 178 1.98 -10.22 -14.73
C ALA A 178 1.56 -11.08 -13.53
N VAL A 179 2.53 -11.62 -12.77
CA VAL A 179 2.24 -12.40 -11.55
C VAL A 179 1.50 -11.55 -10.53
N PHE A 180 1.94 -10.32 -10.30
CA PHE A 180 1.28 -9.41 -9.37
C PHE A 180 -0.17 -9.11 -9.79
N ALA A 181 -0.40 -8.83 -11.08
CA ALA A 181 -1.74 -8.60 -11.61
C ALA A 181 -2.65 -9.83 -11.41
N VAL A 182 -2.13 -11.04 -11.64
CA VAL A 182 -2.87 -12.28 -11.38
C VAL A 182 -3.20 -12.43 -9.90
N VAL A 183 -2.28 -12.16 -9.00
CA VAL A 183 -2.51 -12.22 -7.55
C VAL A 183 -3.61 -11.24 -7.13
N VAL A 184 -3.55 -9.99 -7.59
CA VAL A 184 -4.58 -8.97 -7.32
C VAL A 184 -5.94 -9.42 -7.88
N PHE A 185 -5.95 -9.95 -9.09
CA PHE A 185 -7.17 -10.46 -9.71
C PHE A 185 -7.78 -11.62 -8.91
N LEU A 186 -6.97 -12.56 -8.44
CA LEU A 186 -7.41 -13.67 -7.59
C LEU A 186 -8.05 -13.19 -6.28
N TRP A 187 -7.58 -12.09 -5.69
CA TRP A 187 -8.24 -11.49 -4.52
C TRP A 187 -9.60 -10.88 -4.84
N MET A 188 -9.77 -10.35 -6.06
CA MET A 188 -11.00 -9.70 -6.49
C MET A 188 -12.07 -10.69 -6.95
N ILE A 189 -11.68 -11.85 -7.48
CA ILE A 189 -12.61 -12.83 -8.08
C ILE A 189 -13.79 -13.16 -7.16
N PRO A 190 -13.62 -13.53 -5.88
CA PRO A 190 -14.75 -13.93 -5.03
C PRO A 190 -15.84 -12.86 -4.95
N GLY A 191 -15.44 -11.59 -4.76
CA GLY A 191 -16.36 -10.47 -4.70
C GLY A 191 -17.08 -10.20 -6.03
N LEU A 192 -16.35 -10.36 -7.16
CA LEU A 192 -16.91 -10.11 -8.50
C LEU A 192 -17.92 -11.18 -8.94
N ILE A 193 -17.66 -12.46 -8.60
CA ILE A 193 -18.52 -13.57 -9.05
C ILE A 193 -19.61 -13.96 -8.04
N LYS A 194 -19.62 -13.38 -6.84
CA LYS A 194 -20.58 -13.69 -5.77
C LYS A 194 -22.04 -13.63 -6.22
N GLY A 195 -22.37 -12.67 -7.10
CA GLY A 195 -23.72 -12.51 -7.64
C GLY A 195 -24.10 -13.55 -8.71
N VAL A 196 -23.13 -14.19 -9.37
CA VAL A 196 -23.38 -15.12 -10.48
C VAL A 196 -23.13 -16.57 -10.06
N LEU A 197 -22.07 -16.81 -9.31
CA LEU A 197 -21.62 -18.14 -8.87
C LEU A 197 -21.32 -18.16 -7.37
N PRO A 198 -22.34 -18.05 -6.49
CA PRO A 198 -22.14 -17.90 -5.05
C PRO A 198 -21.39 -19.07 -4.42
N GLY A 199 -21.61 -20.32 -4.87
CA GLY A 199 -20.92 -21.50 -4.37
C GLY A 199 -19.42 -21.49 -4.68
N VAL A 200 -19.02 -21.06 -5.89
CA VAL A 200 -17.62 -20.94 -6.28
C VAL A 200 -16.95 -19.79 -5.53
N ALA A 201 -17.64 -18.66 -5.41
CA ALA A 201 -17.15 -17.51 -4.65
C ALA A 201 -16.88 -17.88 -3.18
N SER A 202 -17.81 -18.61 -2.55
CA SER A 202 -17.68 -19.09 -1.17
C SER A 202 -16.49 -20.06 -1.04
N PHE A 203 -16.34 -21.00 -1.97
CA PHE A 203 -15.19 -21.93 -1.96
C PHE A 203 -13.87 -21.18 -2.07
N ILE A 204 -13.71 -20.23 -3.01
CA ILE A 204 -12.47 -19.47 -3.17
C ILE A 204 -12.22 -18.61 -1.91
N SER A 205 -13.25 -17.99 -1.34
CA SER A 205 -13.13 -17.24 -0.09
C SER A 205 -12.68 -18.10 1.09
N SER A 206 -13.15 -19.36 1.16
CA SER A 206 -12.76 -20.28 2.24
C SER A 206 -11.28 -20.68 2.20
N LEU A 207 -10.60 -20.54 1.05
CA LEU A 207 -9.14 -20.72 0.93
C LEU A 207 -8.34 -19.64 1.67
N GLY A 208 -8.99 -18.55 2.03
CA GLY A 208 -8.42 -17.45 2.80
C GLY A 208 -7.58 -16.46 2.00
N THR A 209 -7.46 -15.26 2.53
CA THR A 209 -6.71 -14.13 1.94
C THR A 209 -5.22 -14.45 1.62
N PRO A 210 -4.49 -15.31 2.36
CA PRO A 210 -3.10 -15.60 2.04
C PRO A 210 -2.89 -16.40 0.75
N THR A 211 -3.88 -17.18 0.32
CA THR A 211 -3.74 -18.16 -0.78
C THR A 211 -3.31 -17.54 -2.12
N PRO A 212 -3.91 -16.46 -2.62
CA PRO A 212 -3.45 -15.82 -3.86
C PRO A 212 -1.98 -15.36 -3.78
N ALA A 213 -1.57 -14.80 -2.63
CA ALA A 213 -0.17 -14.39 -2.45
C ALA A 213 0.79 -15.59 -2.40
N MET A 214 0.38 -16.74 -1.82
CA MET A 214 1.17 -17.98 -1.86
C MET A 214 1.36 -18.48 -3.28
N ILE A 215 0.30 -18.48 -4.09
CA ILE A 215 0.36 -18.82 -5.51
C ILE A 215 1.36 -17.90 -6.24
N GLY A 216 1.29 -16.60 -5.97
CA GLY A 216 2.23 -15.62 -6.52
C GLY A 216 3.68 -15.90 -6.15
N VAL A 217 3.96 -16.23 -4.89
CA VAL A 217 5.30 -16.60 -4.41
C VAL A 217 5.83 -17.82 -5.14
N VAL A 218 5.02 -18.90 -5.24
CA VAL A 218 5.39 -20.10 -5.97
C VAL A 218 5.67 -19.80 -7.44
N ALA A 219 4.80 -19.05 -8.10
CA ALA A 219 4.99 -18.65 -9.50
C ALA A 219 6.29 -17.89 -9.70
N LEU A 220 6.60 -16.90 -8.83
CA LEU A 220 7.85 -16.11 -8.90
C LEU A 220 9.11 -16.96 -8.68
N CYS A 221 9.02 -18.02 -7.87
CA CYS A 221 10.14 -18.96 -7.69
C CYS A 221 10.34 -19.88 -8.89
N LEU A 222 9.26 -20.25 -9.60
CA LEU A 222 9.31 -21.16 -10.74
C LEU A 222 9.66 -20.46 -12.06
N ILE A 223 9.30 -19.18 -12.21
CA ILE A 223 9.62 -18.40 -13.41
C ILE A 223 11.11 -18.05 -13.40
N HIS A 224 11.81 -18.48 -14.45
CA HIS A 224 13.23 -18.18 -14.66
C HIS A 224 13.41 -17.21 -15.80
N VAL A 225 14.27 -16.22 -15.58
CA VAL A 225 14.72 -15.26 -16.61
C VAL A 225 16.24 -15.35 -16.68
N ASP A 226 16.78 -15.58 -17.87
CA ASP A 226 18.22 -15.74 -18.11
C ASP A 226 18.91 -16.76 -17.15
N GLY A 227 18.19 -17.89 -16.89
CA GLY A 227 18.69 -19.00 -16.07
C GLY A 227 18.61 -18.77 -14.55
N LYS A 228 18.06 -17.64 -14.10
CA LYS A 228 17.87 -17.33 -12.66
C LYS A 228 16.38 -17.27 -12.33
N PRO A 229 15.96 -17.78 -11.15
CA PRO A 229 14.59 -17.61 -10.71
C PRO A 229 14.28 -16.12 -10.47
N LEU A 230 13.08 -15.70 -10.82
CA LEU A 230 12.63 -14.32 -10.64
C LEU A 230 12.62 -13.92 -9.16
N MET A 231 12.39 -14.88 -8.29
CA MET A 231 12.49 -14.72 -6.84
C MET A 231 13.31 -15.85 -6.21
N ASN A 232 14.35 -15.49 -5.48
CA ASN A 232 15.01 -16.43 -4.57
C ASN A 232 14.24 -16.45 -3.25
N PHE A 233 13.67 -17.60 -2.90
CA PHE A 233 12.82 -17.76 -1.71
C PHE A 233 13.55 -17.39 -0.40
N ASN A 234 14.78 -17.86 -0.22
CA ASN A 234 15.56 -17.60 1.00
C ASN A 234 15.86 -16.09 1.17
N MET A 235 16.14 -15.41 0.07
CA MET A 235 16.36 -13.97 0.09
C MET A 235 15.05 -13.22 0.34
N ALA A 236 13.95 -13.61 -0.29
CA ALA A 236 12.65 -12.98 -0.11
C ALA A 236 12.12 -13.13 1.32
N ILE A 237 12.28 -14.31 1.95
CA ILE A 237 11.83 -14.53 3.34
C ILE A 237 12.63 -13.71 4.34
N SER A 238 13.92 -13.45 4.07
CA SER A 238 14.76 -12.59 4.92
C SER A 238 14.31 -11.11 4.87
N LYS A 239 13.59 -10.70 3.82
CA LYS A 239 13.05 -9.33 3.65
C LYS A 239 11.64 -9.16 4.18
N VAL A 240 11.02 -10.23 4.69
CA VAL A 240 9.73 -10.12 5.39
C VAL A 240 9.92 -9.25 6.64
N PRO A 241 9.01 -8.32 6.92
CA PRO A 241 9.08 -7.49 8.13
C PRO A 241 8.68 -8.30 9.38
N TRP A 242 9.55 -9.20 9.81
CA TRP A 242 9.29 -10.14 10.92
C TRP A 242 8.90 -9.43 12.20
N THR A 243 9.45 -8.25 12.50
CA THR A 243 9.04 -7.46 13.66
C THR A 243 7.54 -7.13 13.61
N ALA A 244 7.02 -6.72 12.45
CA ALA A 244 5.60 -6.44 12.28
C ALA A 244 4.75 -7.72 12.40
N VAL A 245 5.22 -8.84 11.82
CA VAL A 245 4.54 -10.14 11.93
C VAL A 245 4.45 -10.58 13.38
N MET A 246 5.55 -10.51 14.14
CA MET A 246 5.58 -10.89 15.56
C MET A 246 4.74 -9.94 16.41
N MET A 247 4.75 -8.65 16.12
CA MET A 247 3.91 -7.67 16.82
C MET A 247 2.41 -7.97 16.62
N VAL A 248 1.98 -8.28 15.40
CA VAL A 248 0.59 -8.65 15.11
C VAL A 248 0.20 -9.94 15.81
N ALA A 249 1.08 -10.95 15.79
CA ALA A 249 0.85 -12.21 16.50
C ALA A 249 0.70 -11.98 18.03
N ALA A 250 1.63 -11.23 18.61
CA ALA A 250 1.58 -10.90 20.04
C ALA A 250 0.32 -10.10 20.43
N THR A 251 -0.04 -9.11 19.60
CA THR A 251 -1.24 -8.29 19.82
C THR A 251 -2.52 -9.14 19.72
N GLY A 252 -2.56 -10.09 18.77
CA GLY A 252 -3.67 -11.02 18.65
C GLY A 252 -3.83 -11.93 19.87
N ILE A 253 -2.72 -12.43 20.43
CA ILE A 253 -2.73 -13.24 21.66
C ILE A 253 -3.20 -12.40 22.83
N LEU A 254 -2.65 -11.20 22.99
CA LEU A 254 -3.05 -10.28 24.07
C LEU A 254 -4.53 -9.89 23.96
N GLY A 255 -4.99 -9.56 22.75
CA GLY A 255 -6.40 -9.24 22.50
C GLY A 255 -7.31 -10.42 22.84
N GLY A 256 -6.92 -11.64 22.41
CA GLY A 256 -7.65 -12.85 22.77
C GLY A 256 -7.69 -13.12 24.28
N ALA A 257 -6.59 -12.86 24.99
CA ALA A 257 -6.56 -12.98 26.45
C ALA A 257 -7.43 -11.93 27.16
N LEU A 258 -7.45 -10.70 26.64
CA LEU A 258 -8.29 -9.62 27.19
C LEU A 258 -9.78 -9.91 27.03
N THR A 259 -10.20 -10.49 25.91
CA THR A 259 -11.62 -10.79 25.61
C THR A 259 -12.08 -12.16 26.12
N ASN A 260 -11.17 -12.99 26.63
CA ASN A 260 -11.51 -14.31 27.12
C ASN A 260 -12.28 -14.19 28.46
N GLU A 261 -13.50 -14.74 28.49
CA GLU A 261 -14.37 -14.72 29.67
C GLU A 261 -13.76 -15.46 30.86
N GLU A 262 -12.99 -16.54 30.63
CA GLU A 262 -12.31 -17.29 31.67
C GLU A 262 -11.21 -16.50 32.35
N VAL A 263 -10.53 -15.60 31.61
CA VAL A 263 -9.51 -14.69 32.17
C VAL A 263 -10.16 -13.53 32.92
N GLY A 264 -11.35 -13.10 32.52
CA GLY A 264 -12.17 -12.09 33.20
C GLY A 264 -11.61 -10.67 33.20
N LEU A 265 -10.56 -10.37 32.42
CA LEU A 265 -9.91 -9.06 32.38
C LEU A 265 -10.85 -7.96 31.88
N THR A 266 -11.67 -8.26 30.85
CA THR A 266 -12.68 -7.31 30.33
C THR A 266 -13.65 -6.89 31.45
N LYS A 267 -14.10 -7.83 32.28
CA LYS A 267 -14.99 -7.55 33.39
C LYS A 267 -14.33 -6.62 34.42
N VAL A 268 -13.08 -6.88 34.79
CA VAL A 268 -12.32 -6.03 35.71
C VAL A 268 -12.20 -4.59 35.20
N VAL A 269 -11.89 -4.43 33.88
CA VAL A 269 -11.77 -3.11 33.25
C VAL A 269 -13.13 -2.40 33.19
N VAL A 270 -14.19 -3.11 32.81
CA VAL A 270 -15.56 -2.56 32.76
C VAL A 270 -16.02 -2.14 34.16
N ASP A 271 -15.83 -2.99 35.17
CA ASP A 271 -16.22 -2.68 36.55
C ASP A 271 -15.44 -1.48 37.09
N ALA A 272 -14.17 -1.32 36.74
CA ALA A 272 -13.35 -0.19 37.15
C ALA A 272 -13.75 1.14 36.46
N LEU A 273 -14.18 1.08 35.17
CA LEU A 273 -14.56 2.25 34.38
C LEU A 273 -16.04 2.63 34.51
N SER A 274 -16.90 1.68 34.87
CA SER A 274 -18.34 1.89 35.01
C SER A 274 -18.71 3.10 35.89
N PRO A 275 -18.05 3.34 37.04
CA PRO A 275 -18.34 4.53 37.88
C PRO A 275 -17.95 5.86 37.20
N LEU A 276 -17.04 5.84 36.22
CA LEU A 276 -16.54 7.03 35.54
C LEU A 276 -17.37 7.41 34.29
N ILE A 277 -18.07 6.42 33.71
CA ILE A 277 -18.82 6.61 32.45
C ILE A 277 -20.26 7.07 32.72
N GLY A 278 -20.75 6.90 33.95
CA GLY A 278 -22.15 7.24 34.34
C GLY A 278 -23.16 6.31 33.66
N ASN A 279 -24.23 5.97 34.34
CA ASN A 279 -25.36 5.21 33.79
C ASN A 279 -26.00 5.94 32.62
#